data_fb7e3ad09077526aa68022850a33041e
#
_entry.id   fb7e3ad09077526aa68022850a33041e
#
_cell.length_a   1.000
_cell.length_b   1.000
_cell.length_c   1.000
_cell.angle_alpha   90.00
_cell.angle_beta   90.00
_cell.angle_gamma   90.00
#
_symmetry.space_group_name_H-M   'P 1'
#
loop_
_entity.id
_entity.type
_entity.pdbx_description
1 polymer ?
#
loop_
_entity_poly.entity_id
_entity_poly.type
_entity_poly.pdbx_seq_one_letter_code
_entity_poly.pdbx_strand_id
1 'polypeptide(L)'
;MRRESDKITIKIIGSKWNLMIIFNLSYQTLRFTELQKRMDNVNPKTITKHLRYLERYNIIKRVVYPEVPPRVEYSLTEYGIALIPLLKSIMEWGSTLQYDKEK
;
A
#
# COMPACT_ATOMS: atom_id res chain seq x y z
N MET A 1 -1.56 23.71 1.34
CA MET A 1 -0.72 22.83 0.53
C MET A 1 -0.59 23.35 -0.87
N ARG A 2 0.61 23.71 -1.26
CA ARG A 2 0.82 24.30 -2.57
C ARG A 2 1.62 23.43 -3.51
N ARG A 3 2.54 22.62 -2.97
CA ARG A 3 3.39 21.81 -3.83
C ARG A 3 2.62 20.58 -4.30
N GLU A 4 2.94 20.17 -5.53
CA GLU A 4 2.35 18.97 -6.09
C GLU A 4 2.70 17.74 -5.24
N SER A 5 3.95 17.69 -4.74
CA SER A 5 4.37 16.57 -3.89
C SER A 5 3.56 16.48 -2.60
N ASP A 6 3.12 17.61 -2.05
CA ASP A 6 2.28 17.59 -0.85
C ASP A 6 0.93 16.94 -1.15
N LYS A 7 0.35 17.28 -2.29
CA LYS A 7 -0.94 16.71 -2.69
C LYS A 7 -0.84 15.21 -2.91
N ILE A 8 0.22 14.77 -3.56
CA ILE A 8 0.45 13.35 -3.81
C ILE A 8 0.64 12.61 -2.50
N THR A 9 1.45 13.18 -1.60
CA THR A 9 1.70 12.59 -0.29
C THR A 9 0.40 12.35 0.48
N ILE A 10 -0.43 13.38 0.56
CA ILE A 10 -1.70 13.28 1.28
C ILE A 10 -2.60 12.22 0.64
N LYS A 11 -2.62 12.18 -0.68
CA LYS A 11 -3.46 11.20 -1.36
C LYS A 11 -2.98 9.76 -1.10
N ILE A 12 -1.66 9.55 -1.03
CA ILE A 12 -1.13 8.24 -0.74
C ILE A 12 -1.45 7.82 0.69
N ILE A 13 -1.12 8.67 1.67
CA ILE A 13 -1.30 8.28 3.08
C ILE A 13 -2.73 8.44 3.56
N GLY A 14 -3.57 9.11 2.82
CA GLY A 14 -4.98 9.32 3.20
C GLY A 14 -5.90 8.19 2.75
N SER A 15 -5.41 7.20 2.04
CA SER A 15 -6.23 6.10 1.54
C SER A 15 -5.94 4.83 2.33
N LYS A 16 -6.95 4.28 2.98
CA LYS A 16 -6.77 3.04 3.72
C LYS A 16 -6.33 1.90 2.80
N TRP A 17 -6.80 1.88 1.55
CA TRP A 17 -6.42 0.82 0.61
C TRP A 17 -4.95 0.91 0.24
N ASN A 18 -4.44 2.13 0.01
CA ASN A 18 -3.02 2.33 -0.26
C ASN A 18 -2.19 1.85 0.92
N LEU A 19 -2.59 2.22 2.13
CA LEU A 19 -1.83 1.84 3.33
C LEU A 19 -1.86 0.35 3.57
N MET A 20 -3.00 -0.31 3.35
CA MET A 20 -3.10 -1.75 3.48
C MET A 20 -2.17 -2.47 2.51
N ILE A 21 -2.11 -2.00 1.26
CA ILE A 21 -1.23 -2.57 0.27
C ILE A 21 0.23 -2.40 0.70
N ILE A 22 0.61 -1.19 1.09
CA ILE A 22 1.98 -0.89 1.50
C ILE A 22 2.39 -1.74 2.70
N PHE A 23 1.55 -1.84 3.72
CA PHE A 23 1.86 -2.64 4.90
C PHE A 23 1.99 -4.13 4.56
N ASN A 24 1.11 -4.64 3.71
CA ASN A 24 1.20 -6.06 3.34
C ASN A 24 2.45 -6.38 2.52
N LEU A 25 2.94 -5.40 1.77
CA LEU A 25 4.15 -5.59 0.97
C LEU A 25 5.43 -5.23 1.75
N SER A 26 5.31 -4.77 3.00
CA SER A 26 6.47 -4.24 3.72
C SER A 26 7.53 -5.31 4.01
N TYR A 27 7.14 -6.57 4.08
CA TYR A 27 8.08 -7.63 4.44
C TYR A 27 8.24 -8.70 3.37
N GLN A 28 7.52 -8.58 2.26
CA GLN A 28 7.51 -9.67 1.29
C GLN A 28 6.95 -9.22 -0.06
N THR A 29 7.31 -9.98 -1.06
CA THR A 29 6.75 -9.86 -2.40
C THR A 29 5.49 -10.72 -2.42
N LEU A 30 4.42 -10.20 -2.98
CA LEU A 30 3.14 -10.91 -3.05
C LEU A 30 2.58 -10.90 -4.46
N ARG A 31 1.87 -11.98 -4.81
CA ARG A 31 1.05 -12.02 -6.01
C ARG A 31 -0.28 -11.37 -5.70
N PHE A 32 -1.00 -11.01 -6.75
CA PHE A 32 -2.30 -10.35 -6.61
C PHE A 32 -3.27 -11.12 -5.71
N THR A 33 -3.39 -12.43 -5.93
CA THR A 33 -4.34 -13.23 -5.15
C THR A 33 -3.94 -13.33 -3.68
N GLU A 34 -2.63 -13.37 -3.41
CA GLU A 34 -2.15 -13.38 -2.04
C GLU A 34 -2.45 -12.06 -1.34
N LEU A 35 -2.22 -10.94 -2.05
CA LEU A 35 -2.53 -9.63 -1.52
C LEU A 35 -4.03 -9.49 -1.26
N GLN A 36 -4.85 -9.93 -2.19
CA GLN A 36 -6.29 -9.87 -2.05
C GLN A 36 -6.77 -10.62 -0.80
N LYS A 37 -6.23 -11.80 -0.56
CA LYS A 37 -6.60 -12.57 0.63
C LYS A 37 -6.26 -11.83 1.91
N ARG A 38 -5.09 -11.18 1.92
CA ARG A 38 -4.67 -10.42 3.10
C ARG A 38 -5.47 -9.16 3.30
N MET A 39 -6.19 -8.72 2.28
CA MET A 39 -7.05 -7.55 2.35
C MET A 39 -8.53 -7.95 2.45
N ASP A 40 -8.80 -9.11 3.06
CA ASP A 40 -10.16 -9.60 3.33
C ASP A 40 -11.00 -9.74 2.06
N ASN A 41 -10.35 -10.15 0.97
CA ASN A 41 -11.00 -10.39 -0.32
C ASN A 41 -11.73 -9.16 -0.86
N VAL A 42 -11.10 -8.00 -0.69
CA VAL A 42 -11.60 -6.76 -1.27
C VAL A 42 -11.76 -6.91 -2.78
N ASN A 43 -12.72 -6.21 -3.33
CA ASN A 43 -13.03 -6.25 -4.76
C ASN A 43 -11.77 -6.07 -5.60
N PRO A 44 -11.53 -6.96 -6.59
CA PRO A 44 -10.33 -6.87 -7.43
C PRO A 44 -10.15 -5.53 -8.13
N LYS A 45 -11.26 -4.88 -8.52
CA LYS A 45 -11.16 -3.58 -9.17
C LYS A 45 -10.57 -2.53 -8.25
N THR A 46 -10.95 -2.56 -6.97
CA THR A 46 -10.43 -1.63 -5.97
C THR A 46 -8.93 -1.85 -5.80
N ILE A 47 -8.51 -3.10 -5.63
CA ILE A 47 -7.10 -3.41 -5.45
C ILE A 47 -6.29 -2.99 -6.68
N THR A 48 -6.78 -3.32 -7.87
CA THR A 48 -6.11 -2.97 -9.12
C THR A 48 -5.93 -1.46 -9.26
N LYS A 49 -6.98 -0.71 -8.93
CA LYS A 49 -6.94 0.75 -9.02
C LYS A 49 -5.82 1.31 -8.15
N HIS A 50 -5.73 0.84 -6.91
CA HIS A 50 -4.74 1.35 -5.97
C HIS A 50 -3.32 0.84 -6.29
N LEU A 51 -3.19 -0.39 -6.78
CA LEU A 51 -1.90 -0.89 -7.23
C LEU A 51 -1.36 -0.04 -8.38
N ARG A 52 -2.22 0.28 -9.36
CA ARG A 52 -1.79 1.11 -10.49
C ARG A 52 -1.40 2.51 -10.03
N TYR A 53 -2.11 3.06 -9.08
CA TYR A 53 -1.81 4.37 -8.55
C TYR A 53 -0.43 4.36 -7.86
N LEU A 54 -0.20 3.37 -6.99
CA LEU A 54 1.07 3.27 -6.27
C LEU A 54 2.24 2.96 -7.22
N GLU A 55 2.00 2.18 -8.25
CA GLU A 55 3.01 1.90 -9.25
C GLU A 55 3.36 3.16 -10.04
N ARG A 56 2.36 3.96 -10.39
CA ARG A 56 2.57 5.21 -11.11
C ARG A 56 3.50 6.15 -10.37
N TYR A 57 3.38 6.23 -9.05
CA TYR A 57 4.23 7.09 -8.25
C TYR A 57 5.46 6.38 -7.71
N ASN A 58 5.75 5.21 -8.28
CA ASN A 58 6.98 4.46 -7.98
C ASN A 58 7.10 4.08 -6.50
N ILE A 59 5.98 3.82 -5.85
CA ILE A 59 5.96 3.32 -4.47
C ILE A 59 6.10 1.81 -4.48
N ILE A 60 5.47 1.16 -5.47
CA ILE A 60 5.57 -0.28 -5.66
C ILE A 60 6.05 -0.56 -7.08
N LYS A 61 6.55 -1.77 -7.27
CA LYS A 61 6.92 -2.25 -8.59
C LYS A 61 6.17 -3.54 -8.88
N ARG A 62 5.90 -3.75 -10.15
CA ARG A 62 5.22 -4.91 -10.65
C ARG A 62 6.17 -5.64 -11.57
N VAL A 63 6.41 -6.91 -11.32
CA VAL A 63 7.30 -7.73 -12.13
C VAL A 63 6.50 -8.86 -12.74
N VAL A 64 6.59 -9.01 -14.07
CA VAL A 64 5.92 -10.07 -14.78
C VAL A 64 6.97 -11.10 -15.19
N TYR A 65 6.74 -12.36 -14.79
CA TYR A 65 7.62 -13.45 -15.16
C TYR A 65 7.00 -14.20 -16.34
N PRO A 66 7.77 -14.44 -17.41
CA PRO A 66 7.23 -15.07 -18.61
C PRO A 66 7.09 -16.59 -18.44
N GLU A 67 6.14 -16.99 -17.63
CA GLU A 67 5.80 -18.38 -17.39
C GLU A 67 4.42 -18.67 -17.97
N VAL A 68 4.00 -19.91 -17.90
CA VAL A 68 2.67 -20.33 -18.36
C VAL A 68 1.99 -21.07 -17.22
N PRO A 69 0.99 -20.46 -16.56
CA PRO A 69 0.51 -19.10 -16.80
C PRO A 69 1.51 -18.06 -16.29
N PRO A 70 1.42 -16.82 -16.77
CA PRO A 70 2.37 -15.79 -16.34
C PRO A 70 2.23 -15.49 -14.85
N ARG A 71 3.35 -15.24 -14.22
CA ARG A 71 3.38 -14.90 -12.80
C ARG A 71 3.65 -13.40 -12.65
N VAL A 72 2.82 -12.72 -11.88
CA VAL A 72 2.97 -11.30 -11.63
C VAL A 72 3.18 -11.10 -10.13
N GLU A 73 4.22 -10.38 -9.77
CA GLU A 73 4.54 -10.13 -8.37
C GLU A 73 4.66 -8.64 -8.09
N TYR A 74 4.22 -8.25 -6.90
CA TYR A 74 4.28 -6.86 -6.43
C TYR A 74 5.20 -6.77 -5.23
N SER A 75 6.00 -5.71 -5.19
CA SER A 75 6.88 -5.46 -4.05
C SER A 75 7.07 -3.95 -3.89
N LEU A 76 7.57 -3.52 -2.74
CA LEU A 76 7.87 -2.12 -2.53
C LEU A 76 9.16 -1.74 -3.25
N THR A 77 9.21 -0.51 -3.75
CA THR A 77 10.45 0.10 -4.19
C THR A 77 11.18 0.64 -2.98
N GLU A 78 12.37 1.21 -3.18
CA GLU A 78 13.08 1.89 -2.10
C GLU A 78 12.26 3.04 -1.51
N TYR A 79 11.43 3.71 -2.34
CA TYR A 79 10.54 4.77 -1.85
C TYR A 79 9.45 4.22 -0.95
N GLY A 80 8.88 3.08 -1.34
CA GLY A 80 7.88 2.42 -0.49
C GLY A 80 8.48 1.95 0.82
N ILE A 81 9.68 1.36 0.76
CA ILE A 81 10.38 0.91 1.97
C ILE A 81 10.67 2.08 2.90
N ALA A 82 11.10 3.21 2.34
CA ALA A 82 11.40 4.40 3.13
C ALA A 82 10.17 4.95 3.86
N LEU A 83 8.98 4.68 3.34
CA LEU A 83 7.74 5.14 3.96
C LEU A 83 7.38 4.33 5.22
N ILE A 84 7.82 3.08 5.30
CA ILE A 84 7.41 2.18 6.39
C ILE A 84 7.73 2.74 7.78
N PRO A 85 8.96 3.21 8.08
CA PRO A 85 9.21 3.75 9.43
C PRO A 85 8.37 4.97 9.75
N LEU A 86 8.02 5.77 8.74
CA LEU A 86 7.16 6.93 8.95
C LEU A 86 5.73 6.49 9.30
N LEU A 87 5.22 5.48 8.63
CA LEU A 87 3.90 4.93 8.92
C LEU A 87 3.87 4.31 10.31
N LYS A 88 4.94 3.63 10.72
CA LYS A 88 5.02 3.07 12.06
C LYS A 88 4.95 4.17 13.12
N SER A 89 5.63 5.29 12.89
CA SER A 89 5.57 6.43 13.80
C SER A 89 4.16 6.99 13.89
N ILE A 90 3.46 7.07 12.78
CA ILE A 90 2.08 7.52 12.77
C ILE A 90 1.19 6.56 13.58
N MET A 91 1.39 5.26 13.41
CA MET A 91 0.62 4.26 14.17
C MET A 91 0.91 4.34 15.65
N GLU A 92 2.18 4.57 16.02
CA GLU A 92 2.54 4.75 17.42
C GLU A 92 1.85 5.97 18.01
N TRP A 93 1.81 7.06 17.28
CA TRP A 93 1.09 8.24 17.73
C TRP A 93 -0.38 7.90 17.97
N GLY A 94 -0.99 7.16 17.01
CA GLY A 94 -2.38 6.77 17.13
C GLY A 94 -2.67 5.95 18.38
N SER A 95 -1.70 5.13 18.82
CA SER A 95 -1.89 4.32 20.01
C SER A 95 -1.93 5.12 21.30
N THR A 96 -1.54 6.39 21.27
CA THR A 96 -1.60 7.26 22.43
C THR A 96 -2.97 7.93 22.62
N LEU A 97 -3.83 7.79 21.61
CA LEU A 97 -5.12 8.48 21.64
C LEU A 97 -6.03 7.89 22.73
N GLN A 98 -6.75 8.78 23.40
CA GLN A 98 -7.75 8.36 24.36
C GLN A 98 -9.10 8.73 23.79
N TYR A 99 -9.96 7.76 23.61
CA TYR A 99 -11.24 7.98 22.96
C TYR A 99 -12.26 6.97 23.44
N ASP A 100 -13.55 7.31 23.24
CA ASP A 100 -14.62 6.40 23.58
C ASP A 100 -14.65 5.28 22.59
N LYS A 101 -14.60 4.05 23.10
CA LYS A 101 -14.62 2.94 22.20
C LYS A 101 -16.03 2.67 21.87
N GLU A 102 -16.91 3.24 21.72
CA GLU A 102 -18.09 2.85 21.52
C GLU A 102 -18.63 2.73 20.30
N LYS A 103 -19.51 2.29 20.09
CA LYS A 103 -20.36 2.26 19.06
C LYS A 103 -20.05 1.66 17.95
#